data_d93dbaa5e74849da7568598d23585df7
#
_entry.id   d93dbaa5e74849da7568598d23585df7
#
_cell.length_a   1.000
_cell.length_b   1.000
_cell.length_c   1.000
_cell.angle_alpha   90.00
_cell.angle_beta   90.00
_cell.angle_gamma   90.00
#
_symmetry.space_group_name_H-M   'P 1'
#
loop_
_entity.id
_entity.type
_entity.pdbx_description
1 polymer ?
#
loop_
_entity_poly.entity_id
_entity_poly.type
_entity_poly.pdbx_seq_one_letter_code
_entity_poly.pdbx_strand_id
1 'polypeptide(L)'
;KDCGPKYRVQWRWARFNPFSLPRKAKRMGPPMAQGFKHGHRMIVSIEPIEPKPMRCITVDSPSRLYLAGEGMIPTHNTRTAAEQVGWWAWEQPGTRWLVAAPTSSDVRGTCFEGDSGLMSVIPAPLVAEYNKALHELRLTNGSLIKGIPASEPERFRGPQFHGAWLDELAA
;
A
#
# COMPACT_ATOMS: atom_id res chain seq x y z
N LYS A 1 -43.39 -22.03 -9.55
CA LYS A 1 -42.57 -20.81 -9.46
C LYS A 1 -41.16 -21.20 -9.80
N ASP A 2 -40.69 -20.72 -10.91
CA ASP A 2 -39.30 -20.90 -11.31
C ASP A 2 -38.44 -19.99 -10.41
N CYS A 3 -37.60 -20.58 -9.55
CA CYS A 3 -36.85 -19.88 -8.52
C CYS A 3 -35.45 -19.52 -9.05
N GLY A 4 -35.22 -19.27 -10.28
CA GLY A 4 -33.93 -18.85 -10.82
C GLY A 4 -32.71 -19.67 -10.34
N PRO A 5 -31.51 -19.38 -10.79
CA PRO A 5 -30.30 -20.13 -10.40
C PRO A 5 -30.01 -19.98 -8.90
N LYS A 6 -29.73 -21.11 -8.25
CA LYS A 6 -29.37 -21.16 -6.84
C LYS A 6 -27.87 -21.28 -6.71
N TYR A 7 -27.26 -20.39 -5.95
CA TYR A 7 -25.83 -20.39 -5.70
C TYR A 7 -25.52 -20.88 -4.29
N ARG A 8 -24.51 -21.74 -4.16
CA ARG A 8 -23.94 -22.12 -2.87
C ARG A 8 -22.59 -21.44 -2.75
N VAL A 9 -22.45 -20.55 -1.75
CA VAL A 9 -21.18 -19.96 -1.38
C VAL A 9 -20.64 -20.71 -0.18
N GLN A 10 -19.43 -21.26 -0.30
CA GLN A 10 -18.75 -21.95 0.77
C GLN A 10 -17.45 -21.23 1.09
N TRP A 11 -17.25 -20.87 2.35
CA TRP A 11 -16.00 -20.29 2.83
C TRP A 11 -15.62 -20.88 4.18
N ARG A 12 -14.34 -20.81 4.49
CA ARG A 12 -13.80 -21.11 5.82
C ARG A 12 -13.46 -19.80 6.53
N TRP A 13 -13.89 -19.67 7.76
CA TRP A 13 -13.61 -18.51 8.58
C TRP A 13 -12.82 -18.91 9.83
N ALA A 14 -11.99 -18.02 10.36
CA ALA A 14 -11.12 -18.32 11.49
C ALA A 14 -11.22 -17.33 12.66
N ARG A 15 -11.60 -16.08 12.46
CA ARG A 15 -11.48 -15.03 13.47
C ARG A 15 -12.69 -14.14 13.69
N PHE A 16 -13.65 -14.11 12.79
CA PHE A 16 -14.83 -13.26 12.93
C PHE A 16 -16.07 -13.94 12.36
N ASN A 17 -17.23 -13.56 12.86
CA ASN A 17 -18.49 -14.05 12.32
C ASN A 17 -18.90 -13.16 11.12
N PRO A 18 -18.95 -13.68 9.90
CA PRO A 18 -19.29 -12.90 8.71
C PRO A 18 -20.77 -12.59 8.58
N PHE A 19 -21.62 -13.12 9.47
CA PHE A 19 -23.06 -12.92 9.41
C PHE A 19 -23.54 -11.81 10.32
N SER A 20 -24.11 -10.77 9.73
CA SER A 20 -24.80 -9.69 10.44
C SER A 20 -26.17 -10.10 10.98
N LEU A 21 -26.81 -11.14 10.39
CA LEU A 21 -28.12 -11.62 10.82
C LEU A 21 -28.00 -12.60 12.00
N PRO A 22 -28.61 -12.33 13.17
CA PRO A 22 -28.48 -13.16 14.37
C PRO A 22 -28.85 -14.63 14.16
N ARG A 23 -29.88 -14.91 13.36
CA ARG A 23 -30.31 -16.28 13.02
C ARG A 23 -29.26 -17.08 12.26
N LYS A 24 -28.44 -16.42 11.45
CA LYS A 24 -27.32 -17.04 10.71
C LYS A 24 -26.12 -17.17 11.60
N ALA A 25 -25.82 -16.14 12.38
CA ALA A 25 -24.72 -16.13 13.33
C ALA A 25 -24.78 -17.26 14.34
N LYS A 26 -26.02 -17.57 14.89
CA LYS A 26 -26.27 -18.67 15.83
C LYS A 26 -26.03 -20.07 15.25
N ARG A 27 -26.07 -20.22 13.93
CA ARG A 27 -25.82 -21.52 13.25
C ARG A 27 -24.36 -21.79 12.99
N MET A 28 -23.48 -20.83 13.25
CA MET A 28 -22.05 -21.03 13.15
C MET A 28 -21.54 -21.71 14.42
N GLY A 29 -20.83 -22.80 14.24
CA GLY A 29 -20.07 -23.42 15.33
C GLY A 29 -18.97 -22.49 15.86
N PRO A 30 -18.31 -22.89 16.96
CA PRO A 30 -17.18 -22.13 17.49
C PRO A 30 -16.09 -21.98 16.41
N PRO A 31 -15.29 -20.91 16.48
CA PRO A 31 -14.14 -20.74 15.59
C PRO A 31 -13.25 -21.98 15.66
N MET A 32 -12.85 -22.50 14.53
CA MET A 32 -11.92 -23.62 14.53
C MET A 32 -10.57 -23.13 15.10
N ALA A 33 -10.25 -23.58 16.31
CA ALA A 33 -9.01 -23.24 17.01
C ALA A 33 -7.74 -23.78 16.31
N GLN A 34 -7.91 -24.65 15.35
CA GLN A 34 -6.80 -25.26 14.62
C GLN A 34 -6.96 -24.98 13.12
N GLY A 35 -5.99 -24.32 12.51
CA GLY A 35 -5.78 -24.57 11.14
C GLY A 35 -5.46 -23.43 10.18
N PHE A 36 -5.41 -22.22 10.61
CA PHE A 36 -4.73 -21.25 9.77
C PHE A 36 -3.37 -20.88 10.37
N LYS A 37 -2.44 -21.84 10.31
CA LYS A 37 -1.01 -21.57 10.51
C LYS A 37 -0.47 -20.55 9.48
N HIS A 38 -1.28 -20.23 8.45
CA HIS A 38 -0.88 -19.39 7.34
C HIS A 38 -2.01 -18.42 6.96
N GLY A 39 -2.20 -17.37 7.75
CA GLY A 39 -2.99 -16.20 7.32
C GLY A 39 -2.28 -15.40 6.22
N HIS A 40 -1.21 -15.96 5.65
CA HIS A 40 -0.43 -15.36 4.59
C HIS A 40 -0.83 -15.90 3.23
N ARG A 41 -0.87 -15.04 2.23
CA ARG A 41 -0.93 -15.42 0.83
C ARG A 41 0.49 -15.39 0.29
N MET A 42 0.82 -16.36 -0.56
CA MET A 42 2.12 -16.40 -1.22
C MET A 42 1.97 -15.89 -2.65
N ILE A 43 2.88 -15.03 -3.07
CA ILE A 43 3.06 -14.69 -4.47
C ILE A 43 3.69 -15.91 -5.14
N VAL A 44 3.00 -16.48 -6.12
CA VAL A 44 3.46 -17.67 -6.85
C VAL A 44 4.18 -17.34 -8.15
N SER A 45 3.88 -16.19 -8.74
CA SER A 45 4.59 -15.67 -9.91
C SER A 45 4.46 -14.15 -9.99
N ILE A 46 5.44 -13.50 -10.61
CA ILE A 46 5.43 -12.08 -10.98
C ILE A 46 5.86 -12.04 -12.44
N GLU A 47 4.97 -11.57 -13.29
CA GLU A 47 5.22 -11.50 -14.74
C GLU A 47 5.06 -10.06 -15.21
N PRO A 48 5.98 -9.54 -16.03
CA PRO A 48 5.80 -8.26 -16.70
C PRO A 48 4.57 -8.30 -17.60
N ILE A 49 3.79 -7.24 -17.56
CA ILE A 49 2.66 -7.05 -18.50
C ILE A 49 2.89 -5.78 -19.29
N GLU A 50 2.32 -5.72 -20.50
CA GLU A 50 2.32 -4.50 -21.29
C GLU A 50 1.65 -3.36 -20.52
N PRO A 51 2.21 -2.14 -20.62
CA PRO A 51 1.62 -0.97 -19.98
C PRO A 51 0.18 -0.75 -20.44
N LYS A 52 -0.73 -0.58 -19.50
CA LYS A 52 -2.15 -0.30 -19.76
C LYS A 52 -2.55 0.98 -19.04
N PRO A 53 -3.48 1.77 -19.62
CA PRO A 53 -4.08 2.87 -18.88
C PRO A 53 -4.70 2.37 -17.57
N MET A 54 -4.28 2.94 -16.45
CA MET A 54 -4.78 2.58 -15.12
C MET A 54 -5.36 3.81 -14.42
N ARG A 55 -6.20 3.57 -13.42
CA ARG A 55 -6.73 4.61 -12.55
C ARG A 55 -6.28 4.36 -11.12
N CYS A 56 -5.86 5.40 -10.44
CA CYS A 56 -5.75 5.39 -8.99
C CYS A 56 -7.17 5.48 -8.40
N ILE A 57 -7.44 4.68 -7.40
CA ILE A 57 -8.72 4.69 -6.68
C ILE A 57 -8.50 5.16 -5.25
N THR A 58 -9.38 6.03 -4.79
CA THR A 58 -9.51 6.42 -3.39
C THR A 58 -10.76 5.77 -2.82
N VAL A 59 -10.67 5.21 -1.62
CA VAL A 59 -11.80 4.61 -0.92
C VAL A 59 -12.14 5.39 0.33
N ASP A 60 -13.43 5.65 0.53
CA ASP A 60 -13.96 6.33 1.70
C ASP A 60 -14.14 5.33 2.85
N SER A 61 -13.03 4.78 3.30
CA SER A 61 -12.95 3.85 4.43
C SER A 61 -11.89 4.35 5.40
N PRO A 62 -12.13 4.27 6.72
CA PRO A 62 -11.11 4.67 7.72
C PRO A 62 -9.77 3.98 7.54
N SER A 63 -9.78 2.73 7.06
CA SER A 63 -8.57 1.96 6.78
C SER A 63 -7.96 2.26 5.42
N ARG A 64 -8.68 2.94 4.53
CA ARG A 64 -8.31 3.18 3.12
C ARG A 64 -7.90 1.90 2.35
N LEU A 65 -8.25 0.74 2.89
CA LEU A 65 -8.03 -0.54 2.24
C LEU A 65 -9.16 -0.88 1.28
N TYR A 66 -8.82 -1.42 0.14
CA TYR A 66 -9.75 -2.02 -0.80
C TYR A 66 -9.32 -3.46 -1.14
N LEU A 67 -10.25 -4.23 -1.65
CA LEU A 67 -10.00 -5.62 -2.04
C LEU A 67 -9.62 -5.67 -3.53
N ALA A 68 -8.46 -6.22 -3.83
CA ALA A 68 -7.94 -6.30 -5.19
C ALA A 68 -7.85 -7.74 -5.69
N GLY A 69 -8.07 -7.90 -7.00
CA GLY A 69 -7.96 -9.17 -7.71
C GLY A 69 -9.01 -10.21 -7.32
N GLU A 70 -9.00 -11.35 -8.00
CA GLU A 70 -9.90 -12.48 -7.74
C GLU A 70 -9.73 -13.05 -6.32
N GLY A 71 -8.54 -12.90 -5.76
CA GLY A 71 -8.21 -13.32 -4.40
C GLY A 71 -8.75 -12.43 -3.30
N MET A 72 -9.43 -11.31 -3.61
CA MET A 72 -9.93 -10.34 -2.63
C MET A 72 -8.85 -9.94 -1.61
N ILE A 73 -7.68 -9.57 -2.10
CA ILE A 73 -6.54 -9.22 -1.25
C ILE A 73 -6.73 -7.79 -0.76
N PRO A 74 -6.76 -7.54 0.56
CA PRO A 74 -6.75 -6.18 1.08
C PRO A 74 -5.48 -5.45 0.62
N THR A 75 -5.65 -4.36 -0.09
CA THR A 75 -4.56 -3.61 -0.72
C THR A 75 -4.67 -2.14 -0.34
N HIS A 76 -3.53 -1.51 -0.14
CA HIS A 76 -3.40 -0.09 0.10
C HIS A 76 -2.48 0.49 -0.98
N ASN A 77 -2.95 1.49 -1.74
CA ASN A 77 -2.17 2.08 -2.84
C ASN A 77 -0.87 2.74 -2.34
N THR A 78 -0.92 3.52 -1.27
CA THR A 78 0.25 4.14 -0.61
C THR A 78 1.31 3.09 -0.26
N ARG A 79 0.91 1.96 0.35
CA ARG A 79 1.84 0.88 0.69
C ARG A 79 2.54 0.29 -0.52
N THR A 80 1.79 0.03 -1.57
CA THR A 80 2.35 -0.52 -2.82
C THR A 80 3.37 0.44 -3.44
N ALA A 81 3.06 1.74 -3.44
CA ALA A 81 3.96 2.75 -3.97
C ALA A 81 5.23 2.91 -3.10
N ALA A 82 5.10 2.89 -1.78
CA ALA A 82 6.24 2.95 -0.86
C ALA A 82 7.18 1.75 -1.02
N GLU A 83 6.64 0.53 -1.13
CA GLU A 83 7.40 -0.69 -1.40
C GLU A 83 8.16 -0.57 -2.73
N GLN A 84 7.47 -0.11 -3.79
CA GLN A 84 8.05 0.00 -5.13
C GLN A 84 9.17 1.04 -5.20
N VAL A 85 8.96 2.23 -4.62
CA VAL A 85 10.00 3.27 -4.59
C VAL A 85 11.17 2.85 -3.72
N GLY A 86 10.90 2.24 -2.56
CA GLY A 86 11.95 1.69 -1.69
C GLY A 86 12.79 0.64 -2.40
N TRP A 87 12.14 -0.26 -3.14
CA TRP A 87 12.80 -1.28 -3.94
C TRP A 87 13.69 -0.68 -5.04
N TRP A 88 13.16 0.23 -5.85
CA TRP A 88 13.94 0.88 -6.92
C TRP A 88 15.13 1.68 -6.39
N ALA A 89 14.93 2.41 -5.28
CA ALA A 89 16.01 3.16 -4.64
C ALA A 89 17.11 2.24 -4.10
N TRP A 90 16.74 1.02 -3.67
CA TRP A 90 17.69 0.03 -3.21
C TRP A 90 18.43 -0.65 -4.37
N GLU A 91 17.72 -1.09 -5.41
CA GLU A 91 18.31 -1.77 -6.58
C GLU A 91 19.24 -0.87 -7.40
N GLN A 92 19.02 0.44 -7.36
CA GLN A 92 19.77 1.43 -8.13
C GLN A 92 20.54 2.35 -7.19
N PRO A 93 21.74 1.97 -6.73
CA PRO A 93 22.53 2.78 -5.78
C PRO A 93 22.83 4.19 -6.29
N GLY A 94 22.81 5.17 -5.38
CA GLY A 94 23.12 6.56 -5.70
C GLY A 94 22.02 7.32 -6.46
N THR A 95 20.86 6.73 -6.63
CA THR A 95 19.73 7.35 -7.35
C THR A 95 18.92 8.30 -6.47
N ARG A 96 18.10 9.13 -7.12
CA ARG A 96 17.23 10.10 -6.47
C ARG A 96 15.77 9.85 -6.86
N TRP A 97 14.91 9.76 -5.88
CA TRP A 97 13.48 9.48 -6.07
C TRP A 97 12.64 10.58 -5.44
N LEU A 98 11.60 10.99 -6.15
CA LEU A 98 10.64 11.98 -5.68
C LEU A 98 9.43 11.28 -5.07
N VAL A 99 8.95 11.83 -3.96
CA VAL A 99 7.62 11.54 -3.41
C VAL A 99 6.87 12.86 -3.33
N ALA A 100 5.72 12.95 -3.97
CA ALA A 100 4.89 14.14 -3.93
C ALA A 100 3.48 13.82 -3.42
N ALA A 101 2.96 14.65 -2.53
CA ALA A 101 1.61 14.58 -1.99
C ALA A 101 1.05 16.02 -1.87
N PRO A 102 -0.26 16.20 -1.66
CA PRO A 102 -0.88 17.53 -1.66
C PRO A 102 -0.22 18.51 -0.70
N THR A 103 0.01 18.11 0.53
CA THR A 103 0.57 18.97 1.59
C THR A 103 1.83 18.37 2.23
N SER A 104 2.57 19.20 2.96
CA SER A 104 3.73 18.78 3.75
C SER A 104 3.36 17.75 4.84
N SER A 105 2.15 17.88 5.40
CA SER A 105 1.61 16.92 6.36
C SER A 105 1.37 15.54 5.72
N ASP A 106 0.84 15.51 4.49
CA ASP A 106 0.58 14.27 3.76
C ASP A 106 1.90 13.60 3.35
N VAL A 107 2.85 14.38 2.83
CA VAL A 107 4.19 13.88 2.54
C VAL A 107 4.77 13.19 3.77
N ARG A 108 4.83 13.89 4.91
CA ARG A 108 5.43 13.33 6.12
C ARG A 108 4.58 12.23 6.74
N GLY A 109 3.31 12.53 7.02
CA GLY A 109 2.44 11.66 7.83
C GLY A 109 1.93 10.44 7.08
N THR A 110 1.76 10.54 5.75
CA THR A 110 1.25 9.43 4.93
C THR A 110 2.38 8.71 4.21
N CYS A 111 3.18 9.45 3.45
CA CYS A 111 4.16 8.82 2.55
C CYS A 111 5.44 8.37 3.28
N PHE A 112 5.88 9.06 4.32
CA PHE A 112 7.11 8.70 5.04
C PHE A 112 6.83 7.97 6.36
N GLU A 113 6.13 8.57 7.32
CA GLU A 113 6.01 8.07 8.70
C GLU A 113 4.76 7.21 8.94
N GLY A 114 3.79 7.21 8.02
CA GLY A 114 2.55 6.43 8.16
C GLY A 114 2.76 4.92 8.15
N ASP A 115 1.76 4.17 8.63
CA ASP A 115 1.78 2.71 8.70
C ASP A 115 2.03 2.02 7.35
N SER A 116 1.71 2.72 6.27
CA SER A 116 1.94 2.29 4.88
C SER A 116 3.05 3.07 4.18
N GLY A 117 3.78 3.92 4.91
CA GLY A 117 4.81 4.79 4.36
C GLY A 117 6.20 4.14 4.28
N LEU A 118 7.15 4.91 3.75
CA LEU A 118 8.53 4.45 3.49
C LEU A 118 9.23 3.91 4.73
N MET A 119 9.05 4.58 5.89
CA MET A 119 9.70 4.16 7.15
C MET A 119 9.14 2.84 7.70
N SER A 120 7.94 2.44 7.29
CA SER A 120 7.35 1.16 7.69
C SER A 120 7.71 0.01 6.74
N VAL A 121 8.06 0.32 5.48
CA VAL A 121 8.35 -0.69 4.46
C VAL A 121 9.85 -0.92 4.26
N ILE A 122 10.68 0.12 4.40
CA ILE A 122 12.13 -0.01 4.24
C ILE A 122 12.74 -0.55 5.53
N PRO A 123 13.46 -1.68 5.49
CA PRO A 123 14.13 -2.23 6.67
C PRO A 123 15.09 -1.21 7.30
N ALA A 124 15.03 -1.05 8.62
CA ALA A 124 15.84 -0.08 9.36
C ALA A 124 17.36 -0.15 9.06
N PRO A 125 17.99 -1.33 8.87
CA PRO A 125 19.41 -1.40 8.52
C PRO A 125 19.78 -0.79 7.16
N LEU A 126 18.79 -0.59 6.27
CA LEU A 126 19.01 0.04 4.96
C LEU A 126 18.89 1.56 5.01
N VAL A 127 18.39 2.12 6.10
CA VAL A 127 18.22 3.55 6.31
C VAL A 127 19.50 4.12 6.93
N ALA A 128 20.17 5.02 6.21
CA ALA A 128 21.32 5.74 6.72
C ALA A 128 20.90 6.97 7.57
N GLU A 129 19.91 7.72 7.07
CA GLU A 129 19.42 8.94 7.72
C GLU A 129 17.99 9.25 7.28
N TYR A 130 17.17 9.75 8.19
CA TYR A 130 15.89 10.36 7.87
C TYR A 130 15.79 11.77 8.44
N ASN A 131 15.78 12.77 7.55
CA ASN A 131 15.58 14.17 7.92
C ASN A 131 14.11 14.55 7.76
N LYS A 132 13.41 14.64 8.90
CA LYS A 132 11.96 14.96 8.94
C LYS A 132 11.63 16.35 8.43
N ALA A 133 12.51 17.32 8.67
CA ALA A 133 12.26 18.71 8.30
C ALA A 133 12.40 18.94 6.79
N LEU A 134 13.31 18.22 6.15
CA LEU A 134 13.54 18.27 4.71
C LEU A 134 12.76 17.23 3.92
N HIS A 135 12.08 16.31 4.60
CA HIS A 135 11.46 15.11 4.02
C HIS A 135 12.46 14.32 3.16
N GLU A 136 13.66 14.08 3.69
CA GLU A 136 14.71 13.37 2.98
C GLU A 136 15.07 12.07 3.70
N LEU A 137 14.96 10.97 2.99
CA LEU A 137 15.37 9.64 3.45
C LEU A 137 16.57 9.18 2.62
N ARG A 138 17.71 8.99 3.28
CA ARG A 138 18.95 8.49 2.68
C ARG A 138 19.10 7.00 3.00
N LEU A 139 19.40 6.22 1.99
CA LEU A 139 19.71 4.82 2.13
C LEU A 139 21.23 4.59 2.24
N THR A 140 21.60 3.47 2.85
CA THR A 140 23.02 3.09 3.03
C THR A 140 23.75 2.83 1.71
N ASN A 141 23.02 2.59 0.61
CA ASN A 141 23.57 2.47 -0.75
C ASN A 141 23.79 3.82 -1.45
N GLY A 142 23.57 4.95 -0.75
CA GLY A 142 23.74 6.31 -1.26
C GLY A 142 22.53 6.89 -1.99
N SER A 143 21.44 6.15 -2.14
CA SER A 143 20.20 6.66 -2.75
C SER A 143 19.47 7.62 -1.82
N LEU A 144 18.74 8.57 -2.42
CA LEU A 144 17.95 9.60 -1.73
C LEU A 144 16.49 9.54 -2.18
N ILE A 145 15.57 9.43 -1.24
CA ILE A 145 14.14 9.62 -1.47
C ILE A 145 13.76 10.96 -0.84
N LYS A 146 13.25 11.88 -1.67
CA LYS A 146 12.90 13.25 -1.26
C LYS A 146 11.42 13.52 -1.42
N GLY A 147 10.81 14.01 -0.36
CA GLY A 147 9.42 14.46 -0.35
C GLY A 147 9.30 15.93 -0.71
N ILE A 148 8.38 16.27 -1.62
CA ILE A 148 8.03 17.65 -1.97
C ILE A 148 6.51 17.77 -2.00
N PRO A 149 5.90 18.68 -1.19
CA PRO A 149 4.47 18.91 -1.24
C PRO A 149 4.08 19.66 -2.52
N ALA A 150 2.96 19.27 -3.12
CA ALA A 150 2.44 19.92 -4.33
C ALA A 150 2.00 21.37 -4.08
N SER A 151 1.71 21.72 -2.83
CA SER A 151 1.45 23.11 -2.42
C SER A 151 2.66 24.03 -2.55
N GLU A 152 3.87 23.47 -2.76
CA GLU A 152 5.12 24.22 -2.93
C GLU A 152 5.75 23.96 -4.31
N PRO A 153 5.13 24.35 -5.43
CA PRO A 153 5.52 23.96 -6.78
C PRO A 153 6.93 24.43 -7.16
N GLU A 154 7.42 25.53 -6.57
CA GLU A 154 8.74 26.05 -6.82
C GLU A 154 9.87 25.08 -6.40
N ARG A 155 9.61 24.19 -5.42
CA ARG A 155 10.60 23.23 -4.93
C ARG A 155 10.85 22.07 -5.90
N PHE A 156 9.99 21.90 -6.92
CA PHE A 156 10.23 20.94 -8.00
C PHE A 156 11.25 21.45 -9.03
N ARG A 157 11.55 22.74 -9.02
CA ARG A 157 12.53 23.33 -9.93
C ARG A 157 13.94 23.03 -9.46
N GLY A 158 14.76 22.51 -10.36
CA GLY A 158 16.18 22.26 -10.13
C GLY A 158 16.56 20.84 -9.77
N PRO A 159 15.91 20.14 -8.79
CA PRO A 159 16.27 18.77 -8.52
C PRO A 159 15.99 17.84 -9.71
N GLN A 160 16.92 16.88 -9.93
CA GLN A 160 16.74 15.83 -10.92
C GLN A 160 16.45 14.52 -10.22
N PHE A 161 15.43 13.81 -10.68
CA PHE A 161 14.99 12.54 -10.12
C PHE A 161 14.97 11.44 -11.20
N HIS A 162 15.24 10.21 -10.79
CA HIS A 162 15.19 9.02 -11.64
C HIS A 162 13.76 8.52 -11.83
N GLY A 163 12.89 8.84 -10.87
CA GLY A 163 11.47 8.55 -10.93
C GLY A 163 10.71 9.22 -9.80
N ALA A 164 9.38 9.11 -9.82
CA ALA A 164 8.51 9.76 -8.87
C ALA A 164 7.35 8.86 -8.43
N TRP A 165 6.98 8.97 -7.16
CA TRP A 165 5.70 8.55 -6.62
C TRP A 165 4.84 9.78 -6.37
N LEU A 166 3.69 9.83 -7.01
CA LEU A 166 2.72 10.91 -6.90
C LEU A 166 1.49 10.38 -6.17
N ASP A 167 1.27 10.83 -4.93
CA ASP A 167 0.20 10.39 -4.07
C ASP A 167 -0.91 11.44 -4.01
N GLU A 168 -2.12 11.05 -4.41
CA GLU A 168 -3.36 11.86 -4.36
C GLU A 168 -3.24 13.31 -4.91
N LEU A 169 -2.41 13.56 -5.92
CA LEU A 169 -2.21 14.93 -6.46
C LEU A 169 -3.42 15.51 -7.21
N ALA A 170 -4.41 14.68 -7.51
CA ALA A 170 -5.63 15.08 -8.23
C ALA A 170 -6.83 15.34 -7.33
N ALA A 171 -6.61 15.53 -6.03
CA ALA A 171 -7.67 15.80 -5.05
C ALA A 171 -8.11 17.27 -5.09
#